data_a1d656fe3eeeb27def6253c55f8ab2c0
#
_entry.id   a1d656fe3eeeb27def6253c55f8ab2c0
#
_cell.length_a   1.000
_cell.length_b   1.000
_cell.length_c   1.000
_cell.angle_alpha   90.00
_cell.angle_beta   90.00
_cell.angle_gamma   90.00
#
_symmetry.space_group_name_H-M   'P 1'
#
loop_
_entity.id
_entity.type
_entity.pdbx_description
1 polymer ?
#
loop_
_entity_poly.entity_id
_entity_poly.type
_entity_poly.pdbx_seq_one_letter_code
_entity_poly.pdbx_strand_id
1 'polypeptide(L)'
;MISDRLFVYGTLMRGFDHPMSRLLSRSADFSGEARCQGRLHLIRQYPGLVLYPGLVLSDDPNDVVFGELFRLRAPEELLCELDRYESCGEGFAQPTEYIRQMLPVTQNDNTAEAWTYLYNWPVTRLPRIASGRFMER
;
A
#
# COMPACT_ATOMS: atom_id res chain seq x y z
N MET A 1 -3.98 -0.98 -20.92
CA MET A 1 -3.83 0.38 -20.34
C MET A 1 -3.41 0.28 -18.88
N ILE A 2 -2.38 1.01 -18.49
CA ILE A 2 -1.92 1.04 -17.11
C ILE A 2 -2.83 1.99 -16.32
N SER A 3 -3.30 1.53 -15.14
CA SER A 3 -4.08 2.40 -14.27
C SER A 3 -3.22 3.55 -13.75
N ASP A 4 -3.81 4.73 -13.63
CA ASP A 4 -3.17 5.89 -13.04
C ASP A 4 -3.54 6.08 -11.55
N ARG A 5 -4.18 5.07 -10.93
CA ARG A 5 -4.59 5.13 -9.53
C ARG A 5 -3.68 4.27 -8.65
N LEU A 6 -3.39 4.79 -7.46
CA LEU A 6 -2.59 4.09 -6.45
C LEU A 6 -3.31 4.19 -5.10
N PHE A 7 -3.52 3.03 -4.47
CA PHE A 7 -4.06 2.95 -3.11
C PHE A 7 -2.89 2.74 -2.14
N VAL A 8 -2.79 3.60 -1.13
CA VAL A 8 -1.76 3.52 -0.10
C VAL A 8 -2.40 3.45 1.28
N TYR A 9 -1.83 2.65 2.15
CA TYR A 9 -2.44 2.35 3.45
C TYR A 9 -1.45 2.47 4.63
N GLY A 10 -0.24 2.94 4.36
CA GLY A 10 0.83 3.00 5.36
C GLY A 10 1.65 4.27 5.26
N THR A 11 2.96 4.14 5.25
CA THR A 11 3.88 5.27 5.30
C THR A 11 3.85 6.17 4.06
N LEU A 12 3.21 5.74 2.98
CA LEU A 12 3.02 6.58 1.79
C LEU A 12 1.82 7.53 1.92
N MET A 13 0.94 7.31 2.92
CA MET A 13 -0.18 8.21 3.15
C MET A 13 0.29 9.60 3.54
N ARG A 14 -0.58 10.59 3.29
CA ARG A 14 -0.30 11.97 3.68
C ARG A 14 -0.11 12.07 5.19
N GLY A 15 0.72 12.99 5.63
CA GLY A 15 0.96 13.22 7.05
C GLY A 15 2.14 12.46 7.62
N PHE A 16 2.72 11.54 6.87
CA PHE A 16 3.95 10.89 7.29
C PHE A 16 5.16 11.73 6.89
N ASP A 17 6.10 11.89 7.81
CA ASP A 17 7.37 12.54 7.53
C ASP A 17 8.34 11.54 6.93
N HIS A 18 8.13 11.24 5.66
CA HIS A 18 8.89 10.24 4.92
C HIS A 18 9.15 10.71 3.50
N PRO A 19 10.37 10.50 2.94
CA PRO A 19 10.69 10.95 1.58
C PRO A 19 9.73 10.45 0.51
N MET A 20 9.30 9.18 0.60
CA MET A 20 8.40 8.60 -0.40
C MET A 20 6.98 9.14 -0.28
N SER A 21 6.52 9.44 0.94
CA SER A 21 5.23 10.11 1.14
C SER A 21 5.25 11.51 0.51
N ARG A 22 6.34 12.24 0.71
CA ARG A 22 6.50 13.57 0.10
C ARG A 22 6.61 13.49 -1.42
N LEU A 23 7.31 12.50 -1.95
CA LEU A 23 7.40 12.28 -3.39
C LEU A 23 6.02 12.02 -3.99
N LEU A 24 5.24 11.14 -3.38
CA LEU A 24 3.88 10.84 -3.84
C LEU A 24 3.00 12.08 -3.82
N SER A 25 3.05 12.85 -2.73
CA SER A 25 2.24 14.07 -2.59
C SER A 25 2.58 15.13 -3.65
N ARG A 26 3.86 15.21 -4.06
CA ARG A 26 4.29 16.15 -5.12
C ARG A 26 3.91 15.68 -6.52
N SER A 27 3.87 14.36 -6.74
CA SER A 27 3.80 13.77 -8.07
C SER A 27 2.42 13.22 -8.41
N ALA A 28 1.47 13.33 -7.50
CA ALA A 28 0.14 12.77 -7.68
C ALA A 28 -0.90 13.67 -7.04
N ASP A 29 -2.15 13.49 -7.46
CA ASP A 29 -3.28 14.22 -6.90
C ASP A 29 -4.02 13.34 -5.91
N PHE A 30 -4.25 13.86 -4.72
CA PHE A 30 -5.02 13.16 -3.70
C PHE A 30 -6.49 13.07 -4.13
N SER A 31 -7.02 11.86 -4.21
CA SER A 31 -8.39 11.61 -4.64
C SER A 31 -9.36 11.33 -3.50
N GLY A 32 -8.85 11.20 -2.28
CA GLY A 32 -9.67 10.98 -1.10
C GLY A 32 -9.35 9.69 -0.38
N GLU A 33 -10.10 9.45 0.70
CA GLU A 33 -9.98 8.21 1.44
C GLU A 33 -10.66 7.08 0.66
N ALA A 34 -10.13 5.86 0.85
CA ALA A 34 -10.64 4.68 0.17
C ALA A 34 -10.40 3.45 1.05
N ARG A 35 -10.98 2.33 0.65
CA ARG A 35 -10.82 1.07 1.37
C ARG A 35 -10.75 -0.10 0.39
N CYS A 36 -10.12 -1.18 0.82
CA CYS A 36 -10.12 -2.42 0.06
C CYS A 36 -10.29 -3.61 1.00
N GLN A 37 -10.71 -4.73 0.43
CA GLN A 37 -10.84 -5.98 1.18
C GLN A 37 -9.46 -6.57 1.41
N GLY A 38 -9.13 -6.86 2.67
CA GLY A 38 -7.84 -7.43 3.03
C GLY A 38 -7.58 -7.36 4.52
N ARG A 39 -6.44 -7.86 4.93
CA ARG A 39 -5.97 -7.82 6.30
C ARG A 39 -4.69 -7.02 6.40
N LEU A 40 -4.56 -6.26 7.46
CA LEU A 40 -3.39 -5.44 7.71
C LEU A 40 -2.58 -6.05 8.84
N HIS A 41 -1.29 -6.29 8.59
CA HIS A 41 -0.36 -6.82 9.57
C HIS A 41 0.74 -5.83 9.85
N LEU A 42 1.27 -5.87 11.07
CA LEU A 42 2.39 -5.03 11.47
C LEU A 42 3.69 -5.76 11.23
N ILE A 43 4.54 -5.18 10.41
CA ILE A 43 5.83 -5.73 10.04
C ILE A 43 6.90 -5.02 10.87
N ARG A 44 7.84 -5.78 11.42
CA ARG A 44 8.97 -5.23 12.19
C ARG A 44 10.26 -5.62 11.52
N GLN A 45 11.17 -4.65 11.37
CA GLN A 45 12.50 -4.90 10.83
C GLN A 45 13.59 -4.46 11.78
N TYR A 46 14.68 -5.22 11.82
CA TYR A 46 15.90 -4.90 12.52
C TYR A 46 17.01 -4.53 11.53
N PRO A 47 18.00 -3.74 11.94
CA PRO A 47 18.11 -3.02 13.20
C PRO A 47 17.24 -1.75 13.18
N GLY A 48 17.03 -1.15 14.34
CA GLY A 48 16.30 0.11 14.42
C GLY A 48 14.81 -0.01 14.68
N LEU A 49 14.28 -1.22 14.68
CA LEU A 49 12.88 -1.51 14.99
C LEU A 49 11.90 -0.64 14.18
N VAL A 50 12.11 -0.58 12.89
CA VAL A 50 11.21 0.14 12.00
C VAL A 50 9.91 -0.63 11.88
N LEU A 51 8.78 0.06 12.09
CA LEU A 51 7.44 -0.52 11.96
C LEU A 51 6.78 -0.01 10.69
N TYR A 52 6.21 -0.92 9.91
CA TYR A 52 5.42 -0.56 8.73
C TYR A 52 4.35 -1.62 8.49
N PRO A 53 3.28 -1.27 7.76
CA PRO A 53 2.19 -2.20 7.55
C PRO A 53 2.39 -3.06 6.31
N GLY A 54 1.81 -4.26 6.35
CA GLY A 54 1.71 -5.11 5.18
C GLY A 54 0.27 -5.54 4.98
N LEU A 55 -0.26 -5.33 3.78
CA LEU A 55 -1.60 -5.73 3.40
C LEU A 55 -1.54 -7.09 2.72
N VAL A 56 -2.37 -8.03 3.19
CA VAL A 56 -2.54 -9.33 2.53
C VAL A 56 -3.99 -9.50 2.10
N LEU A 57 -4.19 -10.28 1.03
CA LEU A 57 -5.54 -10.53 0.51
C LEU A 57 -6.35 -11.37 1.49
N SER A 58 -7.66 -11.17 1.49
CA SER A 58 -8.61 -11.90 2.31
C SER A 58 -9.89 -12.16 1.53
N ASP A 59 -10.48 -13.35 1.73
CA ASP A 59 -11.76 -13.71 1.14
C ASP A 59 -12.94 -13.24 1.98
N ASP A 60 -12.69 -12.73 3.19
CA ASP A 60 -13.75 -12.28 4.08
C ASP A 60 -14.11 -10.82 3.76
N PRO A 61 -15.36 -10.54 3.35
CA PRO A 61 -15.77 -9.16 3.05
C PRO A 61 -15.78 -8.24 4.27
N ASN A 62 -15.71 -8.79 5.47
CA ASN A 62 -15.62 -7.98 6.71
C ASN A 62 -14.17 -7.54 7.00
N ASP A 63 -13.20 -8.14 6.32
CA ASP A 63 -11.81 -7.71 6.44
C ASP A 63 -11.55 -6.52 5.53
N VAL A 64 -11.38 -5.35 6.11
CA VAL A 64 -11.25 -4.10 5.36
C VAL A 64 -10.00 -3.35 5.79
N VAL A 65 -9.25 -2.85 4.81
CA VAL A 65 -8.08 -1.99 5.02
C VAL A 65 -8.42 -0.60 4.51
N PHE A 66 -8.20 0.41 5.34
CA PHE A 66 -8.47 1.82 5.02
C PHE A 66 -7.19 2.52 4.62
N GLY A 67 -7.29 3.40 3.65
CA GLY A 67 -6.15 4.15 3.17
C GLY A 67 -6.57 5.34 2.32
N GLU A 68 -5.66 5.75 1.45
CA GLU A 68 -5.84 6.92 0.59
C GLU A 68 -5.64 6.55 -0.86
N LEU A 69 -6.43 7.18 -1.73
CA LEU A 69 -6.35 6.98 -3.17
C LEU A 69 -5.71 8.21 -3.82
N PHE A 70 -4.74 7.96 -4.68
CA PHE A 70 -4.05 8.99 -5.44
C PHE A 70 -4.18 8.74 -6.93
N ARG A 71 -4.24 9.83 -7.68
CA ARG A 71 -4.17 9.78 -9.14
C ARG A 71 -2.77 10.22 -9.56
N LEU A 72 -2.07 9.35 -10.25
CA LEU A 72 -0.67 9.57 -10.64
C LEU A 72 -0.62 10.36 -11.94
N ARG A 73 0.18 11.46 -11.97
CA ARG A 73 0.33 12.28 -13.18
C ARG A 73 1.26 11.63 -14.18
N ALA A 74 2.31 10.93 -13.70
CA ALA A 74 3.24 10.20 -14.54
C ALA A 74 3.39 8.79 -13.97
N PRO A 75 2.41 7.90 -14.19
CA PRO A 75 2.36 6.62 -13.48
C PRO A 75 3.57 5.73 -13.71
N GLU A 76 4.08 5.62 -14.91
CA GLU A 76 5.21 4.73 -15.18
C GLU A 76 6.46 5.14 -14.41
N GLU A 77 6.79 6.43 -14.42
CA GLU A 77 7.98 6.95 -13.75
C GLU A 77 7.86 6.84 -12.24
N LEU A 78 6.71 7.25 -11.69
CA LEU A 78 6.50 7.24 -10.25
C LEU A 78 6.44 5.82 -9.71
N LEU A 79 5.73 4.92 -10.40
CA LEU A 79 5.64 3.52 -9.97
C LEU A 79 7.02 2.84 -10.00
N CYS A 80 7.86 3.19 -10.96
CA CYS A 80 9.22 2.65 -11.00
C CYS A 80 10.01 3.02 -9.74
N GLU A 81 9.90 4.27 -9.29
CA GLU A 81 10.58 4.72 -8.06
C GLU A 81 9.99 4.07 -6.80
N LEU A 82 8.67 3.98 -6.74
CA LEU A 82 8.01 3.34 -5.60
C LEU A 82 8.30 1.84 -5.55
N ASP A 83 8.34 1.17 -6.69
CA ASP A 83 8.71 -0.25 -6.76
C ASP A 83 10.11 -0.48 -6.19
N ARG A 84 11.05 0.39 -6.50
CA ARG A 84 12.39 0.32 -5.94
C ARG A 84 12.39 0.48 -4.42
N TYR A 85 11.63 1.44 -3.92
CA TYR A 85 11.49 1.66 -2.49
C TYR A 85 10.89 0.44 -1.78
N GLU A 86 9.86 -0.17 -2.39
CA GLU A 86 9.20 -1.35 -1.84
C GLU A 86 9.98 -2.64 -2.10
N SER A 87 11.13 -2.55 -2.77
CA SER A 87 11.97 -3.71 -3.10
C SER A 87 11.19 -4.77 -3.88
N CYS A 88 10.40 -4.35 -4.84
CA CYS A 88 9.62 -5.27 -5.66
C CYS A 88 9.97 -5.12 -7.15
N GLY A 89 9.70 -6.20 -7.92
CA GLY A 89 9.93 -6.21 -9.35
C GLY A 89 11.27 -6.82 -9.75
N GLU A 90 11.67 -6.56 -10.98
CA GLU A 90 12.92 -7.09 -11.52
C GLU A 90 14.12 -6.50 -10.81
N GLY A 91 15.17 -7.30 -10.66
CA GLY A 91 16.41 -6.86 -10.03
C GLY A 91 16.47 -7.15 -8.54
N PHE A 92 15.42 -7.64 -7.94
CA PHE A 92 15.40 -8.02 -6.53
C PHE A 92 15.26 -9.53 -6.39
N ALA A 93 15.79 -10.07 -5.28
CA ALA A 93 15.71 -11.51 -5.00
C ALA A 93 14.26 -11.95 -4.86
N GLN A 94 13.93 -13.08 -5.46
CA GLN A 94 12.57 -13.64 -5.45
C GLN A 94 12.44 -14.73 -4.39
N PRO A 95 11.29 -14.82 -3.67
CA PRO A 95 10.16 -13.86 -3.76
C PRO A 95 10.48 -12.55 -3.06
N THR A 96 10.02 -11.46 -3.64
CA THR A 96 10.18 -10.13 -3.05
C THR A 96 9.25 -9.98 -1.84
N GLU A 97 9.62 -9.10 -0.91
CA GLU A 97 8.82 -8.81 0.29
C GLU A 97 7.46 -8.22 -0.06
N TYR A 98 7.43 -7.33 -1.04
CA TYR A 98 6.19 -6.73 -1.55
C TYR A 98 6.04 -7.02 -3.03
N ILE A 99 4.79 -7.08 -3.47
CA ILE A 99 4.43 -7.11 -4.89
C ILE A 99 3.42 -6.01 -5.16
N ARG A 100 3.46 -5.44 -6.36
CA ARG A 100 2.48 -4.45 -6.80
C ARG A 100 1.44 -5.13 -7.67
N GLN A 101 0.17 -5.00 -7.29
CA GLN A 101 -0.92 -5.67 -7.96
C GLN A 101 -2.13 -4.75 -8.07
N MET A 102 -2.90 -4.90 -9.14
CA MET A 102 -4.17 -4.21 -9.31
C MET A 102 -5.23 -4.84 -8.43
N LEU A 103 -5.91 -4.02 -7.63
CA LEU A 103 -7.00 -4.46 -6.77
C LEU A 103 -8.19 -3.53 -6.91
N PRO A 104 -9.42 -4.05 -6.72
CA PRO A 104 -10.57 -3.18 -6.59
C PRO A 104 -10.51 -2.44 -5.26
N VAL A 105 -10.66 -1.13 -5.31
CA VAL A 105 -10.75 -0.29 -4.11
C VAL A 105 -12.06 0.48 -4.17
N THR A 106 -12.66 0.70 -3.01
CA THR A 106 -13.95 1.37 -2.91
C THR A 106 -13.77 2.74 -2.29
N GLN A 107 -14.38 3.72 -2.95
CA GLN A 107 -14.40 5.10 -2.48
C GLN A 107 -15.85 5.56 -2.51
N ASN A 108 -16.44 5.83 -1.34
CA ASN A 108 -17.88 6.02 -1.18
C ASN A 108 -18.61 4.78 -1.74
N ASP A 109 -19.44 4.94 -2.76
CA ASP A 109 -20.16 3.83 -3.39
C ASP A 109 -19.54 3.38 -4.71
N ASN A 110 -18.38 3.95 -5.07
CA ASN A 110 -17.71 3.67 -6.33
C ASN A 110 -16.53 2.73 -6.13
N THR A 111 -16.38 1.78 -7.05
CA THR A 111 -15.25 0.86 -7.05
C THR A 111 -14.39 1.12 -8.28
N ALA A 112 -13.09 1.15 -8.09
CA ALA A 112 -12.13 1.35 -9.18
C ALA A 112 -10.92 0.46 -8.96
N GLU A 113 -10.24 0.11 -10.05
CA GLU A 113 -9.00 -0.66 -9.98
C GLU A 113 -7.84 0.28 -9.66
N ALA A 114 -7.02 -0.08 -8.69
CA ALA A 114 -5.87 0.71 -8.29
C ALA A 114 -4.66 -0.19 -8.02
N TRP A 115 -3.48 0.32 -8.34
CA TRP A 115 -2.24 -0.34 -7.94
C TRP A 115 -2.13 -0.33 -6.42
N THR A 116 -1.70 -1.46 -5.86
CA THR A 116 -1.57 -1.62 -4.41
C THR A 116 -0.35 -2.48 -4.12
N TYR A 117 0.43 -2.10 -3.12
CA TYR A 117 1.57 -2.91 -2.69
C TYR A 117 1.10 -3.93 -1.66
N LEU A 118 1.23 -5.21 -2.00
CA LEU A 118 0.83 -6.33 -1.14
C LEU A 118 2.06 -6.93 -0.47
N TYR A 119 1.92 -7.27 0.81
CA TYR A 119 2.96 -8.00 1.50
C TYR A 119 2.96 -9.45 1.01
N ASN A 120 4.13 -9.95 0.62
CA ASN A 120 4.26 -11.21 -0.12
C ASN A 120 4.92 -12.33 0.66
N TRP A 121 5.36 -12.06 1.88
CA TRP A 121 5.95 -13.08 2.74
C TRP A 121 4.94 -13.57 3.78
N PRO A 122 5.17 -14.75 4.43
CA PRO A 122 4.22 -15.28 5.40
C PRO A 122 3.98 -14.33 6.57
N VAL A 123 2.73 -14.26 7.04
CA VAL A 123 2.31 -13.36 8.13
C VAL A 123 1.84 -14.10 9.38
N THR A 124 2.03 -15.42 9.43
CA THR A 124 1.49 -16.26 10.52
C THR A 124 1.92 -15.84 11.92
N ARG A 125 3.09 -15.21 12.06
CA ARG A 125 3.61 -14.75 13.34
C ARG A 125 3.61 -13.23 13.50
N LEU A 126 2.97 -12.52 12.56
CA LEU A 126 2.95 -11.06 12.59
C LEU A 126 1.63 -10.57 13.18
N PRO A 127 1.67 -9.56 14.07
CA PRO A 127 0.45 -9.02 14.66
C PRO A 127 -0.48 -8.47 13.58
N ARG A 128 -1.78 -8.65 13.77
CA ARG A 128 -2.78 -8.08 12.89
C ARG A 128 -3.22 -6.72 13.44
N ILE A 129 -3.39 -5.75 12.55
CA ILE A 129 -3.99 -4.48 12.89
C ILE A 129 -5.49 -4.61 12.62
N ALA A 130 -6.26 -4.98 13.65
CA ALA A 130 -7.66 -5.35 13.50
C ALA A 130 -8.55 -4.21 13.00
N SER A 131 -8.18 -2.95 13.29
CA SER A 131 -8.93 -1.80 12.80
C SER A 131 -8.83 -1.59 11.29
N GLY A 132 -7.84 -2.19 10.64
CA GLY A 132 -7.55 -1.94 9.23
C GLY A 132 -6.97 -0.56 8.96
N ARG A 133 -6.57 0.18 10.00
CA ARG A 133 -6.03 1.54 9.90
C ARG A 133 -4.66 1.63 10.54
N PHE A 134 -3.64 1.86 9.75
CA PHE A 134 -2.28 1.94 10.26
C PHE A 134 -2.08 3.14 11.20
N MET A 135 -2.71 4.27 10.89
CA MET A 135 -2.53 5.49 11.67
C MET A 135 -3.26 5.49 13.01
N GLU A 136 -4.17 4.56 13.24
CA GLU A 136 -4.99 4.49 14.46
C GLU A 136 -4.57 3.38 15.42
N ARG A 137 -3.48 2.72 15.12
CA ARG A 137 -3.02 1.61 15.96
C ARG A 137 -2.42 2.08 17.29
#